data_1f5daa0dece02813eee27518d7f85dd7
#
_entry.id   1f5daa0dece02813eee27518d7f85dd7
#
_cell.length_a   1.000
_cell.length_b   1.000
_cell.length_c   1.000
_cell.angle_alpha   90.00
_cell.angle_beta   90.00
_cell.angle_gamma   90.00
#
_symmetry.space_group_name_H-M   'P 1'
#
loop_
_entity.id
_entity.type
_entity.pdbx_description
1 polymer ?
#
loop_
_entity_poly.entity_id
_entity_poly.type
_entity_poly.pdbx_seq_one_letter_code
_entity_poly.pdbx_strand_id
1 'polypeptide(L)'
;MDKKYLAKIIATDNEGLQMISACCAGAKVKVSDIKYLISNKIFLISVERNKVETEQENKKVKSICKFDFVDRVKSKNIDQKNQDLVLDLIGIDYLKNKDDYEINLIFNNNSHISLKTETIEVRLEDQNDINN
;
A
#
# COMPACT_ATOMS: atom_id res chain seq x y z
N MET A 1 -13.81 -15.16 24.15
CA MET A 1 -13.52 -15.13 22.72
C MET A 1 -12.83 -13.84 22.33
N ASP A 2 -11.69 -13.96 21.71
CA ASP A 2 -10.93 -12.77 21.38
C ASP A 2 -11.45 -12.10 20.13
N LYS A 3 -11.73 -10.83 20.24
CA LYS A 3 -12.07 -10.02 19.10
C LYS A 3 -10.80 -9.69 18.33
N LYS A 4 -10.78 -9.99 17.05
CA LYS A 4 -9.70 -9.54 16.20
C LYS A 4 -9.87 -8.05 15.91
N TYR A 5 -8.80 -7.32 16.12
CA TYR A 5 -8.77 -5.93 15.72
C TYR A 5 -8.40 -5.86 14.24
N LEU A 6 -9.28 -5.32 13.42
CA LEU A 6 -9.06 -5.12 12.00
C LEU A 6 -9.10 -3.63 11.72
N ALA A 7 -7.97 -3.10 11.28
CA ALA A 7 -7.86 -1.68 11.00
C ALA A 7 -8.49 -1.35 9.64
N LYS A 8 -9.09 -0.15 9.58
CA LYS A 8 -9.53 0.44 8.34
C LYS A 8 -9.17 1.92 8.41
N ILE A 9 -8.26 2.34 7.56
CA ILE A 9 -7.77 3.70 7.54
C ILE A 9 -8.04 4.29 6.17
N ILE A 10 -8.65 5.47 6.15
CA ILE A 10 -8.94 6.19 4.90
C ILE A 10 -8.15 7.49 4.94
N ALA A 11 -7.35 7.72 3.91
CA ALA A 11 -6.55 8.93 3.78
C ALA A 11 -7.05 9.76 2.60
N THR A 12 -7.34 11.02 2.87
CA THR A 12 -7.72 12.00 1.84
C THR A 12 -6.80 13.21 1.86
N ASP A 13 -5.78 13.18 2.71
CA ASP A 13 -4.82 14.26 2.85
C ASP A 13 -3.45 13.70 3.22
N ASN A 14 -2.49 14.60 3.38
CA ASN A 14 -1.12 14.22 3.71
C ASN A 14 -1.03 13.49 5.04
N GLU A 15 -1.72 13.98 6.05
CA GLU A 15 -1.66 13.39 7.39
C GLU A 15 -2.15 11.95 7.38
N GLY A 16 -3.28 11.70 6.72
CA GLY A 16 -3.81 10.35 6.57
C GLY A 16 -2.88 9.44 5.78
N LEU A 17 -2.28 9.98 4.72
CA LEU A 17 -1.34 9.20 3.90
C LEU A 17 -0.11 8.80 4.70
N GLN A 18 0.41 9.71 5.53
CA GLN A 18 1.55 9.39 6.39
C GLN A 18 1.21 8.32 7.43
N MET A 19 -0.02 8.33 7.91
CA MET A 19 -0.50 7.30 8.83
C MET A 19 -0.49 5.93 8.16
N ILE A 20 -0.98 5.85 6.93
CA ILE A 20 -0.96 4.61 6.16
C ILE A 20 0.49 4.19 5.88
N SER A 21 1.35 5.14 5.53
CA SER A 21 2.76 4.87 5.29
C SER A 21 3.43 4.26 6.53
N ALA A 22 3.14 4.82 7.70
CA ALA A 22 3.70 4.31 8.96
C ALA A 22 3.22 2.89 9.25
N CYS A 23 1.95 2.61 8.99
CA CYS A 23 1.40 1.27 9.18
C CYS A 23 2.00 0.24 8.22
N CYS A 24 2.40 0.67 7.05
CA CYS A 24 2.92 -0.22 6.01
C CYS A 24 4.45 -0.31 5.97
N ALA A 25 5.14 0.51 6.78
CA ALA A 25 6.61 0.50 6.78
C ALA A 25 7.13 -0.88 7.20
N GLY A 26 7.97 -1.48 6.36
CA GLY A 26 8.50 -2.82 6.60
C GLY A 26 7.60 -3.95 6.13
N ALA A 27 6.46 -3.64 5.51
CA ALA A 27 5.55 -4.66 5.03
C ALA A 27 6.12 -5.39 3.81
N LYS A 28 5.70 -6.64 3.63
CA LYS A 28 6.08 -7.47 2.49
C LYS A 28 5.01 -7.38 1.42
N VAL A 29 5.44 -7.23 0.18
CA VAL A 29 4.55 -7.15 -0.97
C VAL A 29 5.05 -8.11 -2.05
N LYS A 30 4.23 -9.07 -2.42
CA LYS A 30 4.58 -9.98 -3.51
C LYS A 30 4.18 -9.33 -4.84
N VAL A 31 5.03 -9.44 -5.86
CA VAL A 31 4.77 -8.83 -7.16
C VAL A 31 3.42 -9.26 -7.73
N SER A 32 3.05 -10.54 -7.55
CA SER A 32 1.76 -11.06 -8.01
C SER A 32 0.55 -10.40 -7.33
N ASP A 33 0.77 -9.73 -6.19
CA ASP A 33 -0.28 -9.04 -5.45
C ASP A 33 -0.38 -7.55 -5.77
N ILE A 34 0.33 -7.10 -6.80
CA ILE A 34 0.28 -5.71 -7.28
C ILE A 34 -0.60 -5.68 -8.52
N LYS A 35 -1.67 -4.89 -8.48
CA LYS A 35 -2.64 -4.85 -9.57
C LYS A 35 -3.05 -3.42 -9.89
N TYR A 36 -3.11 -3.11 -11.19
CA TYR A 36 -3.65 -1.84 -11.65
C TYR A 36 -4.89 -2.10 -12.52
N LEU A 37 -6.03 -1.68 -12.00
CA LEU A 37 -7.31 -1.80 -12.70
C LEU A 37 -7.53 -0.53 -13.50
N ILE A 38 -7.00 -0.50 -14.71
CA ILE A 38 -6.93 0.70 -15.55
C ILE A 38 -8.30 1.31 -15.79
N SER A 39 -9.28 0.49 -16.13
CA SER A 39 -10.63 0.98 -16.44
C SER A 39 -11.31 1.65 -15.24
N ASN A 40 -10.96 1.23 -14.04
CA ASN A 40 -11.52 1.77 -12.80
C ASN A 40 -10.64 2.84 -12.18
N LYS A 41 -9.45 3.04 -12.71
CA LYS A 41 -8.43 3.95 -12.15
C LYS A 41 -8.08 3.60 -10.71
N ILE A 42 -7.98 2.31 -10.42
CA ILE A 42 -7.69 1.80 -9.09
C ILE A 42 -6.38 1.02 -9.11
N PHE A 43 -5.50 1.35 -8.18
CA PHE A 43 -4.27 0.60 -7.96
C PHE A 43 -4.36 -0.09 -6.61
N LEU A 44 -4.08 -1.39 -6.58
CA LEU A 44 -4.19 -2.22 -5.39
C LEU A 44 -2.88 -2.93 -5.11
N ILE A 45 -2.49 -2.96 -3.85
CA ILE A 45 -1.44 -3.87 -3.38
C ILE A 45 -1.94 -4.60 -2.15
N SER A 46 -1.55 -5.87 -2.04
CA SER A 46 -1.78 -6.66 -0.84
C SER A 46 -0.47 -6.70 -0.08
N VAL A 47 -0.49 -6.32 1.19
CA VAL A 47 0.71 -6.24 2.01
C VAL A 47 0.58 -7.13 3.22
N GLU A 48 1.69 -7.72 3.64
CA GLU A 48 1.78 -8.41 4.92
C GLU A 48 2.54 -7.49 5.86
N ARG A 49 1.84 -6.95 6.84
CA ARG A 49 2.38 -5.93 7.72
C ARG A 49 2.29 -6.30 9.19
N ASN A 50 3.09 -5.65 9.99
CA ASN A 50 2.99 -5.76 11.44
C ASN A 50 1.90 -4.80 11.93
N LYS A 51 1.12 -5.23 12.90
CA LYS A 51 0.10 -4.39 13.50
C LYS A 51 0.74 -3.44 14.50
N VAL A 52 1.22 -2.29 14.01
CA VAL A 52 1.86 -1.29 14.87
C VAL A 52 0.86 -0.53 15.73
N GLU A 53 -0.41 -0.58 15.36
CA GLU A 53 -1.47 0.10 16.10
C GLU A 53 -1.97 -0.69 17.31
N THR A 54 -1.44 -1.90 17.54
CA THR A 54 -1.74 -2.70 18.73
C THR A 54 -0.46 -2.93 19.50
N GLU A 55 -0.60 -3.20 20.79
CA GLU A 55 0.55 -3.47 21.64
C GLU A 55 1.02 -4.94 21.56
N GLN A 56 0.35 -5.75 20.79
CA GLN A 56 0.72 -7.16 20.66
C GLN A 56 1.91 -7.31 19.73
N GLU A 57 2.99 -7.81 20.29
CA GLU A 57 4.21 -8.04 19.52
C GLU A 57 4.03 -9.11 18.47
N ASN A 58 4.70 -8.94 17.34
CA ASN A 58 4.79 -9.92 16.27
C ASN A 58 3.45 -10.30 15.65
N LYS A 59 2.44 -9.48 15.82
CA LYS A 59 1.19 -9.69 15.12
C LYS A 59 1.33 -9.22 13.68
N LYS A 60 1.11 -10.14 12.75
CA LYS A 60 1.10 -9.82 11.33
C LYS A 60 -0.32 -9.93 10.81
N VAL A 61 -0.63 -9.10 9.85
CA VAL A 61 -1.92 -9.10 9.21
C VAL A 61 -1.75 -8.82 7.73
N LYS A 62 -2.61 -9.44 6.94
CA LYS A 62 -2.68 -9.16 5.52
C LYS A 62 -3.65 -8.01 5.31
N SER A 63 -3.21 -7.00 4.59
CA SER A 63 -4.00 -5.80 4.35
C SER A 63 -4.01 -5.48 2.87
N ILE A 64 -5.08 -4.85 2.41
CA ILE A 64 -5.15 -4.34 1.06
C ILE A 64 -5.01 -2.82 1.15
N CYS A 65 -4.10 -2.27 0.37
CA CYS A 65 -3.96 -0.84 0.21
C CYS A 65 -4.49 -0.47 -1.17
N LYS A 66 -5.55 0.33 -1.18
CA LYS A 66 -6.25 0.71 -2.39
C LYS A 66 -6.08 2.19 -2.66
N PHE A 67 -5.66 2.52 -3.88
CA PHE A 67 -5.45 3.90 -4.32
C PHE A 67 -6.46 4.19 -5.42
N ASP A 68 -7.31 5.20 -5.20
CA ASP A 68 -8.33 5.60 -6.16
C ASP A 68 -7.84 6.73 -7.06
N PHE A 69 -8.52 6.92 -8.17
CA PHE A 69 -8.26 8.01 -9.13
C PHE A 69 -6.84 7.98 -9.70
N VAL A 70 -6.33 6.79 -9.93
CA VAL A 70 -4.99 6.60 -10.47
C VAL A 70 -5.04 6.63 -11.99
N ASP A 71 -4.44 7.66 -12.58
CA ASP A 71 -4.41 7.85 -14.05
C ASP A 71 -3.25 7.13 -14.70
N ARG A 72 -2.16 6.93 -13.98
CA ARG A 72 -0.95 6.32 -14.54
C ARG A 72 -0.13 5.65 -13.44
N VAL A 73 0.47 4.53 -13.79
CA VAL A 73 1.36 3.78 -12.91
C VAL A 73 2.70 3.59 -13.62
N LYS A 74 3.79 3.90 -12.95
CA LYS A 74 5.14 3.63 -13.44
C LYS A 74 5.88 2.85 -12.36
N SER A 75 6.64 1.85 -12.78
CA SER A 75 7.50 1.12 -11.86
C SER A 75 8.95 1.23 -12.32
N LYS A 76 9.86 1.14 -11.35
CA LYS A 76 11.29 1.18 -11.60
C LYS A 76 11.99 0.10 -10.78
N ASN A 77 12.86 -0.64 -11.45
CA ASN A 77 13.67 -1.70 -10.83
C ASN A 77 12.84 -2.81 -10.18
N ILE A 78 11.70 -3.11 -10.79
CA ILE A 78 10.86 -4.23 -10.36
C ILE A 78 10.73 -5.19 -11.52
N ASP A 79 11.13 -6.44 -11.31
CA ASP A 79 10.99 -7.48 -12.33
C ASP A 79 9.55 -8.00 -12.30
N GLN A 80 8.72 -7.46 -13.19
CA GLN A 80 7.30 -7.81 -13.25
C GLN A 80 7.05 -9.24 -13.72
N LYS A 81 8.05 -9.86 -14.32
CA LYS A 81 7.95 -11.26 -14.76
C LYS A 81 8.13 -12.24 -13.61
N ASN A 82 8.80 -11.82 -12.57
CA ASN A 82 9.01 -12.65 -11.40
C ASN A 82 7.87 -12.46 -10.41
N GLN A 83 6.78 -13.20 -10.60
CA GLN A 83 5.57 -13.06 -9.81
C GLN A 83 5.75 -13.44 -8.34
N ASP A 84 6.75 -14.27 -8.05
CA ASP A 84 7.01 -14.71 -6.68
C ASP A 84 7.98 -13.80 -5.93
N LEU A 85 8.48 -12.78 -6.60
CA LEU A 85 9.38 -11.81 -5.96
C LEU A 85 8.64 -11.07 -4.84
N VAL A 86 9.29 -10.99 -3.68
CA VAL A 86 8.77 -10.28 -2.52
C VAL A 86 9.57 -9.01 -2.33
N LEU A 87 8.88 -7.89 -2.27
CA LEU A 87 9.47 -6.58 -2.05
C LEU A 87 9.21 -6.14 -0.62
N ASP A 88 10.15 -5.37 -0.07
CA ASP A 88 9.98 -4.74 1.24
C ASP A 88 9.52 -3.30 1.02
N LEU A 89 8.33 -2.97 1.49
CA LEU A 89 7.82 -1.62 1.39
C LEU A 89 8.42 -0.76 2.50
N ILE A 90 9.16 0.26 2.11
CA ILE A 90 9.84 1.15 3.06
C ILE A 90 8.91 2.27 3.50
N GLY A 91 8.18 2.84 2.56
CA GLY A 91 7.27 3.93 2.87
C GLY A 91 6.50 4.40 1.67
N ILE A 92 5.58 5.31 1.93
CA ILE A 92 4.73 5.94 0.92
C ILE A 92 4.83 7.44 1.12
N ASP A 93 5.15 8.18 0.07
CA ASP A 93 5.14 9.63 0.13
C ASP A 93 4.42 10.21 -1.08
N TYR A 94 4.34 11.52 -1.17
CA TYR A 94 3.69 12.14 -2.31
C TYR A 94 4.33 13.47 -2.63
N LEU A 95 4.13 13.89 -3.89
CA LEU A 95 4.45 15.23 -4.36
C LEU A 95 3.18 15.82 -4.93
N LYS A 96 2.93 17.08 -4.62
CA LYS A 96 1.81 17.81 -5.21
C LYS A 96 2.32 18.54 -6.43
N ASN A 97 1.72 18.27 -7.57
CA ASN A 97 1.96 18.99 -8.80
C ASN A 97 0.90 20.10 -8.94
N LYS A 98 0.94 20.83 -10.02
CA LYS A 98 0.00 21.92 -10.24
C LYS A 98 -1.46 21.43 -10.26
N ASP A 99 -1.72 20.34 -10.97
CA ASP A 99 -3.09 19.87 -11.20
C ASP A 99 -3.37 18.48 -10.61
N ASP A 100 -2.34 17.81 -10.12
CA ASP A 100 -2.48 16.45 -9.65
C ASP A 100 -1.46 16.12 -8.58
N TYR A 101 -1.37 14.84 -8.23
CA TYR A 101 -0.44 14.34 -7.24
C TYR A 101 0.36 13.19 -7.81
N GLU A 102 1.56 13.00 -7.30
CA GLU A 102 2.34 11.81 -7.55
C GLU A 102 2.53 11.11 -6.22
N ILE A 103 1.97 9.91 -6.10
CA ILE A 103 2.14 9.08 -4.90
C ILE A 103 3.23 8.06 -5.20
N ASN A 104 4.22 7.98 -4.31
CA ASN A 104 5.37 7.10 -4.49
C ASN A 104 5.39 6.00 -3.44
N LEU A 105 5.39 4.75 -3.91
CA LEU A 105 5.62 3.60 -3.05
C LEU A 105 7.09 3.25 -3.18
N ILE A 106 7.82 3.33 -2.07
CA ILE A 106 9.26 3.15 -2.03
C ILE A 106 9.58 1.78 -1.45
N PHE A 107 10.30 0.99 -2.23
CA PHE A 107 10.69 -0.36 -1.85
C PHE A 107 12.20 -0.44 -1.70
N ASN A 108 12.68 -1.56 -1.16
CA ASN A 108 14.10 -1.84 -1.07
C ASN A 108 14.74 -1.98 -2.46
N ASN A 109 16.06 -1.99 -2.50
CA ASN A 109 16.85 -2.17 -3.73
C ASN A 109 16.59 -1.12 -4.81
N ASN A 110 16.32 0.12 -4.39
CA ASN A 110 16.02 1.23 -5.31
C ASN A 110 14.82 0.97 -6.20
N SER A 111 13.90 0.13 -5.75
CA SER A 111 12.66 -0.15 -6.46
C SER A 111 11.58 0.83 -6.03
N HIS A 112 10.76 1.27 -6.96
CA HIS A 112 9.62 2.09 -6.58
C HIS A 112 8.51 2.02 -7.61
N ILE A 113 7.32 2.42 -7.17
CA ILE A 113 6.15 2.56 -8.03
C ILE A 113 5.63 3.98 -7.82
N SER A 114 5.42 4.69 -8.92
CA SER A 114 4.85 6.03 -8.91
C SER A 114 3.45 6.01 -9.49
N LEU A 115 2.52 6.61 -8.76
CA LEU A 115 1.12 6.71 -9.16
C LEU A 115 0.79 8.17 -9.42
N LYS A 116 0.27 8.46 -10.62
CA LYS A 116 -0.27 9.78 -10.90
C LYS A 116 -1.75 9.78 -10.57
N THR A 117 -2.18 10.64 -9.65
CA THR A 117 -3.56 10.66 -9.17
C THR A 117 -4.15 12.05 -9.24
N GLU A 118 -5.47 12.12 -9.44
CA GLU A 118 -6.18 13.41 -9.43
C GLU A 118 -6.24 13.98 -8.02
N THR A 119 -6.32 13.12 -7.04
CA THR A 119 -6.46 13.51 -5.64
C THR A 119 -5.85 12.40 -4.77
N ILE A 120 -5.71 12.66 -3.49
CA ILE A 120 -5.30 11.64 -2.53
C ILE A 120 -6.55 10.97 -2.00
N GLU A 121 -6.73 9.71 -2.34
CA GLU A 121 -7.77 8.89 -1.75
C GLU A 121 -7.24 7.47 -1.66
N VAL A 122 -6.80 7.11 -0.47
CA VAL A 122 -6.12 5.84 -0.21
C VAL A 122 -6.79 5.16 0.97
N ARG A 123 -6.95 3.87 0.86
CA ARG A 123 -7.60 3.08 1.90
C ARG A 123 -6.73 1.89 2.24
N LEU A 124 -6.45 1.73 3.53
CA LEU A 124 -5.79 0.56 4.06
C LEU A 124 -6.82 -0.23 4.85
N GLU A 125 -6.99 -1.49 4.49
CA GLU A 125 -8.02 -2.32 5.11
C GLU A 125 -7.48 -3.71 5.40
N ASP A 126 -7.52 -4.09 6.67
CA ASP A 126 -7.09 -5.41 7.10
C ASP A 126 -8.08 -6.46 6.63
N GLN A 127 -7.54 -7.61 6.25
CA GLN A 127 -8.35 -8.74 5.80
C GLN A 127 -8.54 -9.72 6.94
N ASN A 128 -9.70 -10.34 6.99
CA ASN A 128 -9.93 -11.43 7.93
C ASN A 128 -8.99 -12.57 7.60
N ASP A 129 -8.32 -13.07 8.61
CA ASP A 129 -7.52 -14.26 8.48
C ASP A 129 -8.42 -15.47 8.74
N ILE A 130 -8.87 -16.07 7.68
CA ILE A 130 -9.79 -17.20 7.78
C ILE A 130 -9.09 -18.55 7.93
N ASN A 131 -7.78 -18.54 7.98
CA ASN A 131 -7.00 -19.79 8.05
C ASN A 131 -6.43 -20.07 9.44
N ASN A 132 -6.97 -19.47 10.42
CA ASN A 132 -6.48 -19.63 11.78
C ASN A 132 -7.04 -20.81 12.49
#